data_6b03704cf62bf6fa0e7620f0049ac6d5
#
_entry.id   6b03704cf62bf6fa0e7620f0049ac6d5
#
_cell.length_a   1.000
_cell.length_b   1.000
_cell.length_c   1.000
_cell.angle_alpha   90.00
_cell.angle_beta   90.00
_cell.angle_gamma   90.00
#
_symmetry.space_group_name_H-M   'P 1'
#
loop_
_entity.id
_entity.type
_entity.pdbx_description
1 polymer ?
#
loop_
_entity_poly.entity_id
_entity_poly.type
_entity_poly.pdbx_seq_one_letter_code
_entity_poly.pdbx_strand_id
1 'polypeptide(L)'
;MQGGEQFEPHEENPMLGWRGCSRYVSEDFKEAFKLEIKAIKKVREQGLKNVHVMLPFVRNTDDVRKCLKILEGEGLVNNHEFRIYIMAEVPSIAFIPEEFAELPIYGASIGSNDLTQMTLGTDRDSAKLGRMGYFDERNPAVLRAIR
;
A
#
# COMPACT_ATOMS: atom_id res chain seq x y z
N MET A 1 -5.58 -8.69 -11.72
CA MET A 1 -4.46 -8.48 -12.69
C MET A 1 -4.65 -9.42 -13.86
N GLN A 2 -4.34 -9.00 -15.08
CA GLN A 2 -4.37 -9.94 -16.22
C GLN A 2 -3.42 -11.10 -15.95
N GLY A 3 -3.91 -12.33 -16.06
CA GLY A 3 -3.15 -13.56 -15.79
C GLY A 3 -3.18 -14.07 -14.35
N GLY A 4 -3.84 -13.38 -13.44
CA GLY A 4 -3.97 -13.80 -12.04
C GLY A 4 -5.19 -14.64 -11.73
N GLU A 5 -6.15 -14.74 -12.63
CA GLU A 5 -7.47 -15.36 -12.41
C GLU A 5 -7.43 -16.78 -11.86
N GLN A 6 -6.39 -17.55 -12.19
CA GLN A 6 -6.22 -18.91 -11.67
C GLN A 6 -5.66 -18.97 -10.24
N PHE A 7 -5.17 -17.85 -9.71
CA PHE A 7 -4.54 -17.76 -8.39
C PHE A 7 -5.25 -16.79 -7.44
N GLU A 8 -6.18 -16.00 -7.97
CA GLU A 8 -6.85 -14.93 -7.22
C GLU A 8 -8.36 -15.20 -7.16
N PRO A 9 -9.01 -14.94 -6.03
CA PRO A 9 -10.46 -15.06 -5.94
C PRO A 9 -11.13 -14.05 -6.88
N HIS A 10 -12.27 -14.43 -7.43
CA HIS A 10 -13.12 -13.47 -8.13
C HIS A 10 -13.72 -12.48 -7.12
N GLU A 11 -13.53 -11.20 -7.36
CA GLU A 11 -14.07 -10.12 -6.52
C GLU A 11 -14.92 -9.19 -7.37
N GLU A 12 -16.09 -8.82 -6.86
CA GLU A 12 -16.99 -7.87 -7.52
C GLU A 12 -16.39 -6.47 -7.61
N ASN A 13 -15.56 -6.10 -6.65
CA ASN A 13 -14.85 -4.82 -6.63
C ASN A 13 -13.38 -5.02 -6.21
N PRO A 14 -12.50 -5.41 -7.14
CA PRO A 14 -11.09 -5.65 -6.85
C PRO A 14 -10.33 -4.43 -6.30
N MET A 15 -10.82 -3.22 -6.59
CA MET A 15 -10.22 -1.98 -6.09
C MET A 15 -10.34 -1.83 -4.57
N LEU A 16 -11.40 -2.37 -3.98
CA LEU A 16 -11.64 -2.41 -2.52
C LEU A 16 -11.30 -3.78 -1.91
N GLY A 17 -10.94 -4.74 -2.74
CA GLY A 17 -10.75 -6.13 -2.37
C GLY A 17 -9.42 -6.49 -1.75
N TRP A 18 -9.00 -7.73 -1.98
CA TRP A 18 -7.79 -8.33 -1.44
C TRP A 18 -6.53 -7.83 -2.17
N ARG A 19 -5.97 -6.73 -1.67
CA ARG A 19 -4.80 -6.04 -2.25
C ARG A 19 -3.91 -5.41 -1.17
N GLY A 20 -2.69 -5.08 -1.55
CA GLY A 20 -1.73 -4.39 -0.68
C GLY A 20 -1.36 -5.22 0.56
N CYS A 21 -1.24 -4.57 1.70
CA CYS A 21 -0.79 -5.21 2.93
C CYS A 21 -1.62 -6.44 3.34
N SER A 22 -2.95 -6.38 3.20
CA SER A 22 -3.80 -7.52 3.53
C SER A 22 -3.50 -8.77 2.69
N ARG A 23 -3.06 -8.57 1.44
CA ARG A 23 -2.60 -9.65 0.57
C ARG A 23 -1.25 -10.19 1.01
N TYR A 24 -0.29 -9.30 1.32
CA TYR A 24 1.05 -9.68 1.75
C TYR A 24 1.09 -10.51 3.04
N VAL A 25 0.15 -10.27 3.94
CA VAL A 25 0.09 -10.98 5.23
C VAL A 25 -0.78 -12.23 5.21
N SER A 26 -1.52 -12.49 4.11
CA SER A 26 -2.36 -13.66 3.99
C SER A 26 -1.53 -14.93 3.81
N GLU A 27 -2.01 -16.06 4.31
CA GLU A 27 -1.34 -17.36 4.14
C GLU A 27 -1.22 -17.74 2.64
N ASP A 28 -2.19 -17.36 1.82
CA ASP A 28 -2.20 -17.67 0.39
C ASP A 28 -1.15 -16.90 -0.43
N PHE A 29 -0.68 -15.76 0.06
CA PHE A 29 0.26 -14.90 -0.70
C PHE A 29 1.59 -14.64 0.01
N LYS A 30 1.70 -14.93 1.28
CA LYS A 30 2.89 -14.63 2.10
C LYS A 30 4.20 -15.16 1.49
N GLU A 31 4.18 -16.35 0.93
CA GLU A 31 5.37 -16.93 0.29
C GLU A 31 5.77 -16.20 -1.00
N ALA A 32 4.78 -15.71 -1.79
CA ALA A 32 5.07 -14.85 -2.95
C ALA A 32 5.67 -13.51 -2.50
N PHE A 33 5.18 -12.90 -1.44
CA PHE A 33 5.77 -11.69 -0.86
C PHE A 33 7.22 -11.91 -0.41
N LYS A 34 7.54 -13.06 0.20
CA LYS A 34 8.92 -13.40 0.54
C LYS A 34 9.82 -13.54 -0.69
N LEU A 35 9.30 -13.98 -1.83
CA LEU A 35 10.07 -14.00 -3.09
C LEU A 35 10.38 -12.59 -3.58
N GLU A 36 9.43 -11.65 -3.49
CA GLU A 36 9.67 -10.24 -3.79
C GLU A 36 10.78 -9.65 -2.88
N ILE A 37 10.72 -9.94 -1.58
CA ILE A 37 11.73 -9.51 -0.60
C ILE A 37 13.11 -10.07 -0.96
N LYS A 38 13.22 -11.35 -1.31
CA LYS A 38 14.48 -11.98 -1.75
C LYS A 38 15.04 -11.32 -3.01
N ALA A 39 14.17 -10.95 -3.97
CA ALA A 39 14.59 -10.22 -5.16
C ALA A 39 15.18 -8.84 -4.79
N ILE A 40 14.53 -8.10 -3.91
CA ILE A 40 15.02 -6.81 -3.41
C ILE A 40 16.39 -6.96 -2.72
N LYS A 41 16.55 -7.96 -1.86
CA LYS A 41 17.85 -8.26 -1.21
C LYS A 41 18.93 -8.51 -2.24
N LYS A 42 18.68 -9.37 -3.22
CA LYS A 42 19.63 -9.71 -4.26
C LYS A 42 20.08 -8.48 -5.06
N VAL A 43 19.16 -7.58 -5.40
CA VAL A 43 19.47 -6.32 -6.07
C VAL A 43 20.37 -5.44 -5.19
N ARG A 44 20.08 -5.35 -3.89
CA ARG A 44 20.88 -4.57 -2.95
C ARG A 44 22.29 -5.18 -2.70
N GLU A 45 22.42 -6.50 -2.72
CA GLU A 45 23.69 -7.23 -2.66
C GLU A 45 24.58 -6.94 -3.87
N GLN A 46 24.00 -6.63 -5.03
CA GLN A 46 24.71 -6.18 -6.24
C GLN A 46 25.17 -4.71 -6.16
N GLY A 47 25.00 -4.04 -5.03
CA GLY A 47 25.45 -2.66 -4.81
C GLY A 47 24.40 -1.56 -5.01
N LEU A 48 23.18 -1.90 -5.46
CA LEU A 48 22.08 -0.94 -5.67
C LEU A 48 21.39 -0.62 -4.34
N LYS A 49 22.09 0.08 -3.45
CA LYS A 49 21.62 0.38 -2.08
C LYS A 49 20.46 1.38 -1.98
N ASN A 50 20.17 2.09 -3.06
CA ASN A 50 19.07 3.06 -3.17
C ASN A 50 17.69 2.42 -3.39
N VAL A 51 17.60 1.09 -3.43
CA VAL A 51 16.33 0.38 -3.50
C VAL A 51 15.75 0.23 -2.09
N HIS A 52 14.53 0.69 -1.90
CA HIS A 52 13.77 0.69 -0.65
C HIS A 52 12.40 0.02 -0.87
N VAL A 53 11.62 -0.20 0.19
CA VAL A 53 10.30 -0.80 0.11
C VAL A 53 9.21 0.20 0.46
N MET A 54 8.12 0.17 -0.29
CA MET A 54 6.88 0.84 0.05
C MET A 54 5.75 -0.18 0.13
N LEU A 55 5.06 -0.22 1.27
CA LEU A 55 3.91 -1.09 1.50
C LEU A 55 2.65 -0.38 0.99
N PRO A 56 1.98 -0.95 -0.03
CA PRO A 56 0.80 -0.31 -0.64
C PRO A 56 -0.48 -0.64 0.13
N PHE A 57 -1.49 0.18 -0.09
CA PHE A 57 -2.86 -0.03 0.34
C PHE A 57 -3.00 -0.45 1.81
N VAL A 58 -2.44 0.39 2.66
CA VAL A 58 -2.42 0.18 4.10
C VAL A 58 -3.76 0.57 4.71
N ARG A 59 -4.47 -0.39 5.32
CA ARG A 59 -5.78 -0.18 5.94
C ARG A 59 -5.72 0.04 7.44
N ASN A 60 -4.79 -0.66 8.11
CA ASN A 60 -4.63 -0.63 9.56
C ASN A 60 -3.18 -0.86 9.97
N THR A 61 -2.87 -0.53 11.22
CA THR A 61 -1.51 -0.66 11.76
C THR A 61 -1.07 -2.10 11.96
N ASP A 62 -2.02 -3.03 12.19
CA ASP A 62 -1.69 -4.44 12.43
C ASP A 62 -1.17 -5.12 11.17
N ASP A 63 -1.75 -4.82 9.99
CA ASP A 63 -1.24 -5.34 8.72
C ASP A 63 0.18 -4.83 8.46
N VAL A 64 0.46 -3.56 8.77
CA VAL A 64 1.83 -3.02 8.66
C VAL A 64 2.78 -3.75 9.59
N ARG A 65 2.42 -3.94 10.88
CA ARG A 65 3.25 -4.69 11.84
C ARG A 65 3.55 -6.11 11.36
N LYS A 66 2.57 -6.80 10.76
CA LYS A 66 2.76 -8.14 10.19
C LYS A 66 3.70 -8.10 8.99
N CYS A 67 3.54 -7.15 8.07
CA CYS A 67 4.46 -6.96 6.94
C CYS A 67 5.89 -6.69 7.41
N LEU A 68 6.06 -5.82 8.42
CA LEU A 68 7.37 -5.52 9.01
C LEU A 68 8.03 -6.77 9.61
N LYS A 69 7.27 -7.63 10.31
CA LYS A 69 7.78 -8.90 10.83
C LYS A 69 8.23 -9.86 9.71
N ILE A 70 7.51 -9.90 8.59
CA ILE A 70 7.91 -10.71 7.43
C ILE A 70 9.22 -10.18 6.83
N LEU A 71 9.32 -8.85 6.65
CA LEU A 71 10.54 -8.20 6.15
C LEU A 71 11.73 -8.44 7.08
N GLU A 72 11.54 -8.27 8.39
CA GLU A 72 12.55 -8.53 9.41
C GLU A 72 13.00 -10.00 9.41
N GLY A 73 12.06 -10.94 9.32
CA GLY A 73 12.35 -12.37 9.22
C GLY A 73 13.20 -12.74 8.00
N GLU A 74 13.12 -11.97 6.92
CA GLU A 74 13.95 -12.09 5.74
C GLU A 74 15.22 -11.20 5.81
N GLY A 75 15.46 -10.49 6.92
CA GLY A 75 16.65 -9.68 7.17
C GLY A 75 16.61 -8.26 6.57
N LEU A 76 15.42 -7.74 6.26
CA LEU A 76 15.21 -6.35 5.84
C LEU A 76 14.54 -5.55 6.97
N VAL A 77 15.33 -4.75 7.67
CA VAL A 77 14.87 -3.94 8.81
C VAL A 77 14.98 -2.46 8.45
N ASN A 78 13.95 -1.68 8.80
CA ASN A 78 13.98 -0.23 8.60
C ASN A 78 15.11 0.41 9.41
N ASN A 79 16.02 1.10 8.70
CA ASN A 79 17.14 1.83 9.29
C ASN A 79 17.65 2.89 8.30
N HIS A 80 18.78 3.52 8.58
CA HIS A 80 19.37 4.57 7.72
C HIS A 80 19.84 4.05 6.34
N GLU A 81 20.14 2.75 6.21
CA GLU A 81 20.55 2.14 4.93
C GLU A 81 19.38 1.54 4.15
N PHE A 82 18.35 1.07 4.84
CA PHE A 82 17.17 0.48 4.23
C PHE A 82 15.89 1.08 4.82
N ARG A 83 15.13 1.75 3.98
CA ARG A 83 13.94 2.49 4.41
C ARG A 83 12.68 1.75 4.01
N ILE A 84 11.75 1.66 4.94
CA ILE A 84 10.41 1.12 4.70
C ILE A 84 9.42 2.26 4.78
N TYR A 85 8.64 2.42 3.72
CA TYR A 85 7.57 3.40 3.60
C TYR A 85 6.22 2.71 3.58
N ILE A 86 5.18 3.45 3.88
CA ILE A 86 3.80 3.05 3.62
C ILE A 86 3.16 3.99 2.60
N MET A 87 2.15 3.51 1.88
CA MET A 87 1.34 4.35 1.02
C MET A 87 0.10 4.83 1.79
N ALA A 88 0.02 6.14 2.01
CA ALA A 88 -1.16 6.79 2.59
C ALA A 88 -2.19 7.03 1.49
N GLU A 89 -3.02 6.03 1.25
CA GLU A 89 -4.00 6.02 0.17
C GLU A 89 -5.37 5.49 0.58
N VAL A 90 -5.49 5.00 1.82
CA VAL A 90 -6.76 4.59 2.43
C VAL A 90 -7.16 5.64 3.48
N PRO A 91 -8.41 6.12 3.51
CA PRO A 91 -8.84 7.16 4.44
C PRO A 91 -8.59 6.86 5.93
N SER A 92 -8.47 5.60 6.32
CA SER A 92 -8.14 5.21 7.70
C SER A 92 -6.88 5.88 8.23
N ILE A 93 -5.84 6.05 7.39
CA ILE A 93 -4.60 6.71 7.80
C ILE A 93 -4.79 8.21 8.06
N ALA A 94 -5.73 8.85 7.36
CA ALA A 94 -6.07 10.25 7.57
C ALA A 94 -6.86 10.49 8.86
N PHE A 95 -7.52 9.46 9.39
CA PHE A 95 -8.30 9.54 10.64
C PHE A 95 -7.45 9.28 11.90
N ILE A 96 -6.40 8.49 11.80
CA ILE A 96 -5.54 8.12 12.93
C ILE A 96 -4.05 8.18 12.54
N PRO A 97 -3.56 9.30 11.99
CA PRO A 97 -2.18 9.41 11.48
C PRO A 97 -1.13 9.17 12.56
N GLU A 98 -1.44 9.54 13.81
CA GLU A 98 -0.55 9.34 14.96
C GLU A 98 -0.23 7.86 15.21
N GLU A 99 -1.22 6.96 15.08
CA GLU A 99 -0.99 5.53 15.28
C GLU A 99 -0.07 4.94 14.19
N PHE A 100 -0.15 5.46 12.98
CA PHE A 100 0.76 5.08 11.90
C PHE A 100 2.15 5.68 12.06
N ALA A 101 2.25 6.90 12.61
CA ALA A 101 3.53 7.56 12.88
C ALA A 101 4.34 6.85 13.98
N GLU A 102 3.70 6.12 14.89
CA GLU A 102 4.35 5.30 15.93
C GLU A 102 4.98 4.00 15.38
N LEU A 103 4.66 3.61 14.15
CA LEU A 103 5.23 2.40 13.55
C LEU A 103 6.72 2.60 13.21
N PRO A 104 7.55 1.55 13.28
CA PRO A 104 8.96 1.62 12.92
C PRO A 104 9.15 1.66 11.39
N ILE A 105 8.60 2.68 10.75
CA ILE A 105 8.71 2.99 9.33
C ILE A 105 9.50 4.28 9.13
N TYR A 106 9.99 4.51 7.91
CA TYR A 106 10.71 5.74 7.61
C TYR A 106 9.76 6.91 7.33
N GLY A 107 8.60 6.64 6.74
CA GLY A 107 7.62 7.66 6.40
C GLY A 107 6.51 7.12 5.50
N ALA A 108 5.69 8.03 5.02
CA ALA A 108 4.57 7.72 4.13
C ALA A 108 4.66 8.50 2.83
N SER A 109 4.16 7.91 1.75
CA SER A 109 3.88 8.59 0.49
C SER A 109 2.37 8.71 0.32
N ILE A 110 1.88 9.81 -0.19
CA ILE A 110 0.45 10.03 -0.40
C ILE A 110 0.05 9.47 -1.76
N GLY A 111 -0.83 8.45 -1.76
CA GLY A 111 -1.45 7.89 -2.95
C GLY A 111 -2.77 8.61 -3.25
N SER A 112 -2.69 9.80 -3.87
CA SER A 112 -3.85 10.68 -4.05
C SER A 112 -4.98 10.05 -4.86
N ASN A 113 -4.67 9.20 -5.84
CA ASN A 113 -5.67 8.55 -6.68
C ASN A 113 -6.60 7.63 -5.88
N ASP A 114 -6.04 6.66 -5.15
CA ASP A 114 -6.83 5.74 -4.32
C ASP A 114 -7.49 6.48 -3.15
N LEU A 115 -6.79 7.46 -2.55
CA LEU A 115 -7.37 8.29 -1.49
C LEU A 115 -8.58 9.09 -1.98
N THR A 116 -8.52 9.68 -3.18
CA THR A 116 -9.64 10.38 -3.81
C THR A 116 -10.79 9.43 -4.09
N GLN A 117 -10.51 8.28 -4.70
CA GLN A 117 -11.50 7.25 -4.99
C GLN A 117 -12.29 6.86 -3.75
N MET A 118 -11.62 6.58 -2.65
CA MET A 118 -12.27 6.11 -1.43
C MET A 118 -12.93 7.25 -0.62
N THR A 119 -12.33 8.43 -0.61
CA THR A 119 -12.90 9.59 0.08
C THR A 119 -14.21 10.04 -0.58
N LEU A 120 -14.26 10.03 -1.91
CA LEU A 120 -15.44 10.48 -2.67
C LEU A 120 -16.36 9.32 -3.07
N GLY A 121 -16.01 8.06 -2.78
CA GLY A 121 -16.78 6.90 -3.20
C GLY A 121 -16.94 6.82 -4.72
N THR A 122 -15.91 7.19 -5.46
CA THR A 122 -15.94 7.32 -6.93
C THR A 122 -14.88 6.42 -7.55
N ASP A 123 -15.31 5.50 -8.40
CA ASP A 123 -14.39 4.68 -9.19
C ASP A 123 -13.62 5.57 -10.19
N ARG A 124 -12.30 5.65 -10.03
CA ARG A 124 -11.40 6.45 -10.88
C ARG A 124 -11.40 6.01 -12.34
N ASP A 125 -11.72 4.73 -12.59
CA ASP A 125 -11.74 4.16 -13.94
C ASP A 125 -13.11 4.30 -14.62
N SER A 126 -14.10 4.85 -13.92
CA SER A 126 -15.41 5.13 -14.47
C SER A 126 -15.39 6.35 -15.39
N ALA A 127 -15.35 6.10 -16.69
CA ALA A 127 -15.40 7.16 -17.70
C ALA A 127 -16.64 8.05 -17.57
N LYS A 128 -17.77 7.52 -17.04
CA LYS A 128 -18.99 8.29 -16.80
C LYS A 128 -18.82 9.27 -15.65
N LEU A 129 -18.36 8.79 -14.49
CA LEU A 129 -18.15 9.62 -13.30
C LEU A 129 -17.04 10.66 -13.52
N GLY A 130 -15.98 10.29 -14.24
CA GLY A 130 -14.90 11.20 -14.62
C GLY A 130 -15.41 12.38 -15.47
N ARG A 131 -16.24 12.11 -16.51
CA ARG A 131 -16.86 13.16 -17.31
C ARG A 131 -17.84 14.04 -16.52
N MET A 132 -18.45 13.52 -15.48
CA MET A 132 -19.34 14.27 -14.59
C MET A 132 -18.59 15.08 -13.53
N GLY A 133 -17.25 14.96 -13.45
CA GLY A 133 -16.43 15.70 -12.50
C GLY A 133 -16.45 15.15 -11.07
N TYR A 134 -16.93 13.91 -10.86
CA TYR A 134 -16.97 13.32 -9.52
C TYR A 134 -15.59 12.90 -8.99
N PHE A 135 -14.66 12.55 -9.87
CA PHE A 135 -13.29 12.27 -9.49
C PHE A 135 -12.45 13.54 -9.60
N ASP A 136 -12.20 14.22 -8.48
CA ASP A 136 -11.38 15.43 -8.42
C ASP A 136 -10.49 15.39 -7.17
N GLU A 137 -9.18 15.24 -7.37
CA GLU A 137 -8.17 15.23 -6.31
C GLU A 137 -8.09 16.56 -5.54
N ARG A 138 -8.61 17.65 -6.12
CA ARG A 138 -8.67 18.98 -5.50
C ARG A 138 -9.93 19.19 -4.67
N ASN A 139 -10.80 18.18 -4.58
CA ASN A 139 -11.99 18.27 -3.74
C ASN A 139 -11.59 18.59 -2.29
N PRO A 140 -12.28 19.54 -1.61
CA PRO A 140 -11.94 19.95 -0.25
C PRO A 140 -11.88 18.79 0.75
N ALA A 141 -12.67 17.72 0.58
CA ALA A 141 -12.61 16.54 1.44
C ALA A 141 -11.28 15.77 1.26
N VAL A 142 -10.83 15.61 0.00
CA VAL A 142 -9.54 14.96 -0.32
C VAL A 142 -8.39 15.80 0.22
N LEU A 143 -8.40 17.11 -0.04
CA LEU A 143 -7.36 18.01 0.48
C LEU A 143 -7.30 18.04 2.01
N ARG A 144 -8.44 17.84 2.68
CA ARG A 144 -8.47 17.74 4.15
C ARG A 144 -7.91 16.40 4.64
N ALA A 145 -8.12 15.33 3.90
CA ALA A 145 -7.54 14.01 4.22
C ALA A 145 -6.01 13.97 4.02
N ILE A 146 -5.47 14.84 3.17
CA ILE A 146 -4.02 14.95 2.92
C ILE A 146 -3.30 15.81 3.97
N ARG A 147 -4.00 16.72 4.63
CA ARG A 147 -3.44 17.65 5.62
C ARG A 147 -3.30 17.04 7.00
#